data_c67a31e11b22115288e6a3ea14d83cd0
#
_entry.id   c67a31e11b22115288e6a3ea14d83cd0
#
_cell.length_a   1.000
_cell.length_b   1.000
_cell.length_c   1.000
_cell.angle_alpha   90.00
_cell.angle_beta   90.00
_cell.angle_gamma   90.00
#
_symmetry.space_group_name_H-M   'P 1'
#
loop_
_entity.id
_entity.type
_entity.pdbx_description
1 polymer ?
#
loop_
_entity_poly.entity_id
_entity_poly.type
_entity_poly.pdbx_seq_one_letter_code
_entity_poly.pdbx_strand_id
1 'polypeptide(L)'
;VSLWGTNNCDHQARICHSTTVAGVAQTWGYGAMTNSYNDEQNSKSLLFLGSNAAEAHPVSMLHTLHAKENGCKVIVADPRFTRTAAKADIYVRFRSGTDVPLLFGILHHIFKNGWEDKQYIHDRVYGMDKVREEVMAKWTPDKVTEVTGVPEAEVFNVAKTLAENRPGFIIWAMGQTQHTNANAIVRASNILMLALGNVGRSGGGCNIYRGHDNVQGATDVGPNPDS
;
A
#
# COMPACT_ATOMS: atom_id res chain seq x y z
N VAL A 1 -4.27 -30.65 -11.88
CA VAL A 1 -3.52 -31.50 -10.93
C VAL A 1 -4.30 -32.77 -10.65
N SER A 2 -5.47 -32.70 -10.03
CA SER A 2 -6.26 -33.88 -9.63
C SER A 2 -6.59 -34.83 -10.80
N LEU A 3 -6.99 -34.32 -11.95
CA LEU A 3 -7.32 -35.13 -13.14
C LEU A 3 -6.09 -35.73 -13.83
N TRP A 4 -4.94 -35.10 -13.76
CA TRP A 4 -3.69 -35.56 -14.35
C TRP A 4 -2.88 -36.47 -13.41
N GLY A 5 -3.23 -36.51 -12.13
CA GLY A 5 -2.56 -37.32 -11.10
C GLY A 5 -1.10 -36.93 -10.87
N THR A 6 -0.76 -35.66 -10.98
CA THR A 6 0.61 -35.16 -10.80
C THR A 6 0.65 -33.89 -9.95
N ASN A 7 1.67 -33.76 -9.12
CA ASN A 7 2.00 -32.55 -8.38
C ASN A 7 3.07 -31.69 -9.09
N ASN A 8 3.52 -32.09 -10.29
CA ASN A 8 4.47 -31.30 -11.10
C ASN A 8 3.73 -30.13 -11.77
N CYS A 9 3.08 -29.32 -10.96
CA CYS A 9 2.34 -28.14 -11.37
C CYS A 9 2.57 -27.04 -10.31
N ASP A 10 2.80 -25.84 -10.74
CA ASP A 10 2.92 -24.68 -9.86
C ASP A 10 2.34 -23.45 -10.54
N HIS A 11 2.12 -22.40 -9.74
CA HIS A 11 1.53 -21.15 -10.20
C HIS A 11 2.53 -20.00 -10.02
N GLN A 12 2.62 -19.13 -11.02
CA GLN A 12 3.50 -17.97 -10.98
C GLN A 12 3.17 -16.99 -9.82
N ALA A 13 1.99 -17.08 -9.23
CA ALA A 13 1.61 -16.35 -8.02
C ALA A 13 2.62 -16.51 -6.86
N ARG A 14 3.31 -17.66 -6.79
CA ARG A 14 4.37 -17.91 -5.82
C ARG A 14 5.48 -16.84 -5.89
N ILE A 15 5.85 -16.39 -7.07
CA ILE A 15 6.87 -15.34 -7.28
C ILE A 15 6.22 -13.96 -7.32
N CYS A 16 5.01 -13.84 -7.86
CA CYS A 16 4.35 -12.59 -8.13
C CYS A 16 3.86 -11.88 -6.85
N HIS A 17 3.01 -12.54 -6.05
CA HIS A 17 2.33 -11.88 -4.93
C HIS A 17 2.19 -12.73 -3.67
N SER A 18 2.93 -13.81 -3.50
CA SER A 18 2.89 -14.61 -2.28
C SER A 18 3.17 -13.79 -1.02
N THR A 19 4.16 -12.90 -1.08
CA THR A 19 4.50 -11.99 0.03
C THR A 19 3.42 -10.96 0.30
N THR A 20 2.75 -10.44 -0.73
CA THR A 20 1.58 -9.56 -0.57
C THR A 20 0.42 -10.30 0.07
N VAL A 21 0.06 -11.49 -0.42
CA VAL A 21 -1.02 -12.31 0.15
C VAL A 21 -0.74 -12.63 1.62
N ALA A 22 0.48 -13.07 1.94
CA ALA A 22 0.88 -13.33 3.32
C ALA A 22 0.81 -12.06 4.19
N GLY A 23 1.26 -10.92 3.68
CA GLY A 23 1.25 -9.65 4.40
C GLY A 23 -0.17 -9.14 4.71
N VAL A 24 -1.09 -9.21 3.75
CA VAL A 24 -2.47 -8.78 3.97
C VAL A 24 -3.24 -9.79 4.83
N ALA A 25 -3.04 -11.09 4.63
CA ALA A 25 -3.65 -12.14 5.45
C ALA A 25 -3.27 -12.01 6.94
N GLN A 26 -2.02 -11.65 7.23
CA GLN A 26 -1.55 -11.39 8.59
C GLN A 26 -2.10 -10.09 9.20
N THR A 27 -2.72 -9.22 8.41
CA THR A 27 -3.23 -7.93 8.88
C THR A 27 -4.75 -7.96 9.06
N TRP A 28 -5.50 -8.41 8.06
CA TRP A 28 -6.98 -8.49 8.11
C TRP A 28 -7.56 -9.86 7.79
N GLY A 29 -6.72 -10.89 7.68
CA GLY A 29 -7.17 -12.29 7.56
C GLY A 29 -7.61 -12.72 6.16
N TYR A 30 -7.45 -11.89 5.13
CA TYR A 30 -7.86 -12.17 3.77
C TYR A 30 -6.82 -11.74 2.72
N GLY A 31 -6.64 -12.52 1.67
CA GLY A 31 -5.56 -12.37 0.68
C GLY A 31 -5.88 -11.51 -0.54
N ALA A 32 -6.77 -10.53 -0.42
CA ALA A 32 -7.18 -9.68 -1.53
C ALA A 32 -7.15 -8.19 -1.19
N MET A 33 -7.27 -7.33 -2.19
CA MET A 33 -7.47 -5.90 -2.01
C MET A 33 -8.82 -5.62 -1.35
N THR A 34 -8.92 -4.50 -0.65
CA THR A 34 -10.09 -4.19 0.19
C THR A 34 -11.29 -3.70 -0.60
N ASN A 35 -11.07 -3.06 -1.75
CA ASN A 35 -12.11 -2.40 -2.53
C ASN A 35 -11.92 -2.68 -4.03
N SER A 36 -12.93 -2.41 -4.84
CA SER A 36 -12.83 -2.46 -6.30
C SER A 36 -12.09 -1.24 -6.87
N TYR A 37 -11.60 -1.34 -8.10
CA TYR A 37 -11.01 -0.21 -8.83
C TYR A 37 -11.97 0.98 -8.96
N ASN A 38 -13.26 0.71 -9.19
CA ASN A 38 -14.27 1.76 -9.34
C ASN A 38 -14.39 2.64 -8.10
N ASP A 39 -14.12 2.08 -6.93
CA ASP A 39 -14.24 2.82 -5.67
C ASP A 39 -13.13 3.86 -5.46
N GLU A 40 -12.04 3.78 -6.24
CA GLU A 40 -10.96 4.77 -6.21
C GLU A 40 -11.42 6.18 -6.57
N GLN A 41 -12.43 6.31 -7.45
CA GLN A 41 -13.02 7.61 -7.81
C GLN A 41 -13.69 8.34 -6.63
N ASN A 42 -14.04 7.63 -5.57
CA ASN A 42 -14.62 8.19 -4.34
C ASN A 42 -13.56 8.67 -3.33
N SER A 43 -12.28 8.48 -3.66
CA SER A 43 -11.16 8.80 -2.80
C SER A 43 -10.85 10.29 -2.73
N LYS A 44 -10.29 10.73 -1.60
CA LYS A 44 -9.75 12.09 -1.42
C LYS A 44 -8.22 12.12 -1.50
N SER A 45 -7.57 10.97 -1.28
CA SER A 45 -6.14 10.81 -1.49
C SER A 45 -5.80 9.41 -1.99
N LEU A 46 -4.84 9.32 -2.91
CA LEU A 46 -4.31 8.07 -3.46
C LEU A 46 -2.79 8.09 -3.31
N LEU A 47 -2.25 7.14 -2.56
CA LEU A 47 -0.81 6.93 -2.43
C LEU A 47 -0.39 5.71 -3.24
N PHE A 48 0.26 5.92 -4.37
CA PHE A 48 0.93 4.85 -5.13
C PHE A 48 2.32 4.61 -4.57
N LEU A 49 2.61 3.36 -4.20
CA LEU A 49 3.92 2.95 -3.71
C LEU A 49 4.41 1.73 -4.48
N GLY A 50 5.46 1.93 -5.31
CA GLY A 50 6.01 0.86 -6.14
C GLY A 50 5.03 0.32 -7.19
N SER A 51 4.21 1.20 -7.78
CA SER A 51 3.22 0.85 -8.81
C SER A 51 3.22 1.86 -9.95
N ASN A 52 3.48 1.38 -11.17
CA ASN A 52 3.39 2.20 -12.39
C ASN A 52 2.09 1.89 -13.15
N ALA A 53 0.97 2.28 -12.56
CA ALA A 53 -0.37 1.97 -13.07
C ALA A 53 -0.61 2.53 -14.48
N ALA A 54 -0.06 3.69 -14.82
CA ALA A 54 -0.23 4.30 -16.14
C ALA A 54 0.33 3.44 -17.29
N GLU A 55 1.29 2.56 -17.01
CA GLU A 55 1.83 1.62 -18.00
C GLU A 55 1.27 0.21 -17.84
N ALA A 56 1.20 -0.30 -16.61
CA ALA A 56 0.85 -1.69 -16.35
C ALA A 56 -0.66 -1.93 -16.18
N HIS A 57 -1.41 -0.92 -15.74
CA HIS A 57 -2.85 -0.98 -15.47
C HIS A 57 -3.57 0.27 -16.00
N PRO A 58 -3.49 0.55 -17.33
CA PRO A 58 -3.95 1.83 -17.87
C PRO A 58 -5.45 2.07 -17.70
N VAL A 59 -6.26 1.01 -17.67
CA VAL A 59 -7.70 1.13 -17.46
C VAL A 59 -8.01 1.55 -16.01
N SER A 60 -7.30 1.02 -15.02
CA SER A 60 -7.47 1.45 -13.62
C SER A 60 -7.04 2.90 -13.42
N MET A 61 -6.08 3.37 -14.19
CA MET A 61 -5.63 4.76 -14.13
C MET A 61 -6.74 5.76 -14.51
N LEU A 62 -7.76 5.35 -15.27
CA LEU A 62 -8.93 6.19 -15.54
C LEU A 62 -9.68 6.53 -14.26
N HIS A 63 -9.86 5.58 -13.34
CA HIS A 63 -10.50 5.83 -12.04
C HIS A 63 -9.69 6.80 -11.20
N THR A 64 -8.35 6.68 -11.21
CA THR A 64 -7.43 7.64 -10.57
C THR A 64 -7.56 9.04 -11.15
N LEU A 65 -7.65 9.16 -12.48
CA LEU A 65 -7.82 10.47 -13.14
C LEU A 65 -9.17 11.09 -12.83
N HIS A 66 -10.25 10.32 -12.84
CA HIS A 66 -11.58 10.79 -12.42
C HIS A 66 -11.57 11.24 -10.94
N ALA A 67 -10.90 10.50 -10.06
CA ALA A 67 -10.74 10.93 -8.68
C ALA A 67 -10.00 12.28 -8.61
N LYS A 68 -8.93 12.45 -9.39
CA LYS A 68 -8.15 13.69 -9.44
C LYS A 68 -8.99 14.88 -9.96
N GLU A 69 -9.80 14.68 -10.99
CA GLU A 69 -10.74 15.68 -11.51
C GLU A 69 -11.74 16.11 -10.42
N ASN A 70 -12.09 15.21 -9.50
CA ASN A 70 -12.94 15.47 -8.34
C ASN A 70 -12.16 16.00 -7.11
N GLY A 71 -10.91 16.44 -7.30
CA GLY A 71 -10.09 17.07 -6.27
C GLY A 71 -9.28 16.11 -5.39
N CYS A 72 -9.24 14.82 -5.71
CA CYS A 72 -8.40 13.84 -5.02
C CYS A 72 -6.90 14.19 -5.18
N LYS A 73 -6.13 14.06 -4.10
CA LYS A 73 -4.68 14.24 -4.11
C LYS A 73 -3.97 12.94 -4.48
N VAL A 74 -3.23 12.97 -5.57
CA VAL A 74 -2.46 11.82 -6.06
C VAL A 74 -1.00 11.97 -5.62
N ILE A 75 -0.54 11.02 -4.82
CA ILE A 75 0.82 10.94 -4.29
C ILE A 75 1.48 9.71 -4.91
N VAL A 76 2.68 9.85 -5.43
CA VAL A 76 3.46 8.73 -5.95
C VAL A 76 4.81 8.68 -5.26
N ALA A 77 5.09 7.57 -4.57
CA ALA A 77 6.40 7.26 -4.01
C ALA A 77 7.02 6.12 -4.81
N ASP A 78 8.08 6.42 -5.53
CA ASP A 78 8.78 5.45 -6.39
C ASP A 78 10.25 5.88 -6.61
N PRO A 79 11.22 4.97 -6.56
CA PRO A 79 12.61 5.28 -6.89
C PRO A 79 12.79 5.84 -8.31
N ARG A 80 11.88 5.50 -9.22
CA ARG A 80 11.88 5.93 -10.62
C ARG A 80 10.72 6.92 -10.88
N PHE A 81 11.00 7.99 -11.61
CA PHE A 81 9.96 8.90 -12.10
C PHE A 81 9.20 8.22 -13.26
N THR A 82 8.06 7.62 -12.92
CA THR A 82 7.22 6.82 -13.83
C THR A 82 6.18 7.69 -14.55
N ARG A 83 5.47 7.09 -15.54
CA ARG A 83 4.30 7.76 -16.16
C ARG A 83 3.18 8.03 -15.15
N THR A 84 3.05 7.20 -14.12
CA THR A 84 2.13 7.44 -13.00
C THR A 84 2.59 8.65 -12.18
N ALA A 85 3.90 8.73 -11.88
CA ALA A 85 4.49 9.86 -11.18
C ALA A 85 4.29 11.19 -11.92
N ALA A 86 4.31 11.17 -13.26
CA ALA A 86 4.05 12.37 -14.08
C ALA A 86 2.61 12.92 -13.96
N LYS A 87 1.69 12.17 -13.34
CA LYS A 87 0.31 12.58 -13.06
C LYS A 87 0.07 12.91 -11.59
N ALA A 88 1.08 12.73 -10.74
CA ALA A 88 0.99 13.00 -9.30
C ALA A 88 0.92 14.49 -8.99
N ASP A 89 0.28 14.82 -7.86
CA ASP A 89 0.38 16.13 -7.24
C ASP A 89 1.62 16.22 -6.35
N ILE A 90 2.03 15.07 -5.77
CA ILE A 90 3.23 14.94 -4.96
C ILE A 90 4.01 13.71 -5.45
N TYR A 91 5.27 13.90 -5.80
CA TYR A 91 6.18 12.80 -6.13
C TYR A 91 7.31 12.75 -5.10
N VAL A 92 7.53 11.58 -4.53
CA VAL A 92 8.59 11.32 -3.56
C VAL A 92 9.53 10.26 -4.11
N ARG A 93 10.80 10.63 -4.25
CA ARG A 93 11.86 9.71 -4.66
C ARG A 93 12.62 9.20 -3.44
N PHE A 94 12.47 7.94 -3.13
CA PHE A 94 13.18 7.31 -2.02
C PHE A 94 14.18 6.25 -2.50
N ARG A 95 15.11 5.85 -1.66
CA ARG A 95 16.05 4.77 -1.97
C ARG A 95 15.32 3.44 -2.02
N SER A 96 15.58 2.63 -3.06
CA SER A 96 15.00 1.29 -3.19
C SER A 96 15.30 0.43 -1.94
N GLY A 97 14.29 -0.31 -1.47
CA GLY A 97 14.38 -1.15 -0.27
C GLY A 97 14.17 -0.40 1.06
N THR A 98 13.87 0.89 1.03
CA THR A 98 13.60 1.70 2.23
C THR A 98 12.11 2.06 2.39
N ASP A 99 11.23 1.21 1.90
CA ASP A 99 9.77 1.40 1.93
C ASP A 99 9.25 1.44 3.37
N VAL A 100 9.67 0.50 4.23
CA VAL A 100 9.25 0.46 5.64
C VAL A 100 9.68 1.73 6.40
N PRO A 101 10.94 2.16 6.33
CA PRO A 101 11.37 3.45 6.88
C PRO A 101 10.52 4.64 6.40
N LEU A 102 10.20 4.72 5.11
CA LEU A 102 9.35 5.78 4.56
C LEU A 102 7.94 5.76 5.18
N LEU A 103 7.30 4.58 5.16
CA LEU A 103 5.95 4.41 5.72
C LEU A 103 5.90 4.71 7.22
N PHE A 104 6.92 4.29 7.97
CA PHE A 104 7.01 4.57 9.39
C PHE A 104 7.37 6.03 9.69
N GLY A 105 8.11 6.69 8.80
CA GLY A 105 8.30 8.14 8.87
C GLY A 105 6.99 8.91 8.68
N ILE A 106 6.14 8.48 7.74
CA ILE A 106 4.79 9.02 7.57
C ILE A 106 3.95 8.79 8.83
N LEU A 107 3.97 7.58 9.38
CA LEU A 107 3.28 7.22 10.63
C LEU A 107 3.79 8.02 11.84
N HIS A 108 5.10 8.28 11.92
CA HIS A 108 5.67 9.12 12.97
C HIS A 108 5.00 10.50 13.00
N HIS A 109 4.89 11.16 11.85
CA HIS A 109 4.23 12.46 11.78
C HIS A 109 2.73 12.39 12.07
N ILE A 110 2.05 11.33 11.63
CA ILE A 110 0.63 11.10 11.95
C ILE A 110 0.43 10.98 13.47
N PHE A 111 1.22 10.16 14.14
CA PHE A 111 1.12 9.96 15.58
C PHE A 111 1.55 11.19 16.39
N LYS A 112 2.63 11.87 15.97
CA LYS A 112 3.16 13.07 16.63
C LYS A 112 2.14 14.21 16.63
N ASN A 113 1.36 14.34 15.54
CA ASN A 113 0.38 15.41 15.39
C ASN A 113 -1.05 14.96 15.78
N GLY A 114 -1.26 13.74 16.22
CA GLY A 114 -2.56 13.21 16.62
C GLY A 114 -3.57 13.10 15.47
N TRP A 115 -3.10 12.83 14.26
CA TRP A 115 -3.92 12.75 13.05
C TRP A 115 -4.50 11.36 12.80
N GLU A 116 -4.15 10.37 13.61
CA GLU A 116 -4.75 9.04 13.55
C GLU A 116 -6.26 9.06 13.87
N ASP A 117 -6.99 8.08 13.35
CA ASP A 117 -8.40 7.86 13.70
C ASP A 117 -8.49 7.03 14.99
N LYS A 118 -8.48 7.71 16.13
CA LYS A 118 -8.45 7.08 17.47
C LYS A 118 -9.65 6.18 17.72
N GLN A 119 -10.84 6.61 17.26
CA GLN A 119 -12.06 5.82 17.44
C GLN A 119 -12.01 4.53 16.60
N TYR A 120 -11.61 4.65 15.35
CA TYR A 120 -11.44 3.49 14.47
C TYR A 120 -10.40 2.51 15.02
N ILE A 121 -9.27 3.03 15.52
CA ILE A 121 -8.21 2.19 16.12
C ILE A 121 -8.75 1.46 17.34
N HIS A 122 -9.44 2.16 18.24
CA HIS A 122 -10.03 1.55 19.43
C HIS A 122 -11.00 0.42 19.10
N ASP A 123 -11.87 0.63 18.09
CA ASP A 123 -12.97 -0.29 17.79
C ASP A 123 -12.54 -1.48 16.92
N ARG A 124 -11.47 -1.33 16.12
CA ARG A 124 -11.18 -2.27 15.02
C ARG A 124 -9.73 -2.73 14.90
N VAL A 125 -8.79 -2.13 15.63
CA VAL A 125 -7.35 -2.42 15.43
C VAL A 125 -6.72 -2.92 16.71
N TYR A 126 -6.15 -4.11 16.63
CA TYR A 126 -5.38 -4.69 17.74
C TYR A 126 -3.90 -4.33 17.63
N GLY A 127 -3.29 -3.92 18.74
CA GLY A 127 -1.83 -3.75 18.87
C GLY A 127 -1.26 -2.47 18.29
N MET A 128 -2.06 -1.47 17.94
CA MET A 128 -1.58 -0.19 17.41
C MET A 128 -0.69 0.57 18.41
N ASP A 129 -0.91 0.40 19.71
CA ASP A 129 -0.08 1.04 20.74
C ASP A 129 1.38 0.61 20.67
N LYS A 130 1.64 -0.69 20.44
CA LYS A 130 3.00 -1.22 20.24
C LYS A 130 3.66 -0.66 18.98
N VAL A 131 2.88 -0.53 17.91
CA VAL A 131 3.36 0.09 16.66
C VAL A 131 3.72 1.55 16.89
N ARG A 132 2.86 2.29 17.59
CA ARG A 132 3.13 3.69 17.94
C ARG A 132 4.42 3.81 18.76
N GLU A 133 4.59 3.01 19.80
CA GLU A 133 5.78 3.01 20.63
C GLU A 133 7.05 2.77 19.80
N GLU A 134 7.06 1.75 18.96
CA GLU A 134 8.20 1.44 18.10
C GLU A 134 8.48 2.53 17.08
N VAL A 135 7.46 3.05 16.40
CA VAL A 135 7.59 4.11 15.40
C VAL A 135 8.16 5.38 16.03
N MET A 136 7.62 5.79 17.17
CA MET A 136 8.07 7.01 17.86
C MET A 136 9.49 6.89 18.42
N ALA A 137 9.89 5.70 18.87
CA ALA A 137 11.21 5.47 19.43
C ALA A 137 12.31 5.33 18.37
N LYS A 138 12.04 4.64 17.25
CA LYS A 138 13.07 4.25 16.28
C LYS A 138 13.10 5.08 15.01
N TRP A 139 11.93 5.56 14.55
CA TRP A 139 11.79 6.18 13.23
C TRP A 139 11.61 7.69 13.34
N THR A 140 12.61 8.31 13.97
CA THR A 140 12.68 9.78 14.02
C THR A 140 12.87 10.39 12.64
N PRO A 141 12.44 11.64 12.40
CA PRO A 141 12.58 12.29 11.09
C PRO A 141 14.01 12.26 10.55
N ASP A 142 15.02 12.51 11.38
CA ASP A 142 16.43 12.47 10.98
C ASP A 142 16.83 11.06 10.51
N LYS A 143 16.41 10.03 11.25
CA LYS A 143 16.70 8.63 10.89
C LYS A 143 16.02 8.24 9.58
N VAL A 144 14.79 8.67 9.40
CA VAL A 144 14.05 8.43 8.15
C VAL A 144 14.74 9.10 6.97
N THR A 145 15.14 10.36 7.10
CA THR A 145 15.87 11.10 6.06
C THR A 145 17.22 10.44 5.75
N GLU A 146 17.98 10.03 6.77
CA GLU A 146 19.26 9.33 6.59
C GLU A 146 19.10 8.05 5.76
N VAL A 147 18.09 7.23 6.10
CA VAL A 147 17.89 5.91 5.47
C VAL A 147 17.24 6.03 4.11
N THR A 148 16.19 6.82 3.98
CA THR A 148 15.38 6.91 2.75
C THR A 148 15.95 7.87 1.72
N GLY A 149 16.71 8.88 2.17
CA GLY A 149 17.15 10.00 1.35
C GLY A 149 16.05 11.02 1.06
N VAL A 150 14.89 10.90 1.70
CA VAL A 150 13.76 11.83 1.55
C VAL A 150 13.85 12.90 2.64
N PRO A 151 13.81 14.19 2.29
CA PRO A 151 13.78 15.27 3.26
C PRO A 151 12.56 15.17 4.19
N GLU A 152 12.75 15.50 5.48
CA GLU A 152 11.65 15.49 6.47
C GLU A 152 10.42 16.27 6.00
N ALA A 153 10.62 17.43 5.40
CA ALA A 153 9.52 18.28 4.92
C ALA A 153 8.64 17.57 3.87
N GLU A 154 9.23 16.73 3.02
CA GLU A 154 8.48 15.94 2.03
C GLU A 154 7.70 14.80 2.72
N VAL A 155 8.31 14.10 3.66
CA VAL A 155 7.63 13.05 4.45
C VAL A 155 6.47 13.64 5.25
N PHE A 156 6.69 14.78 5.89
CA PHE A 156 5.65 15.52 6.61
C PHE A 156 4.50 15.95 5.68
N ASN A 157 4.82 16.48 4.50
CA ASN A 157 3.80 16.91 3.52
C ASN A 157 2.93 15.71 3.06
N VAL A 158 3.53 14.55 2.82
CA VAL A 158 2.79 13.32 2.51
C VAL A 158 1.88 12.91 3.66
N ALA A 159 2.41 12.88 4.89
CA ALA A 159 1.64 12.52 6.08
C ALA A 159 0.45 13.45 6.30
N LYS A 160 0.68 14.75 6.18
CA LYS A 160 -0.37 15.78 6.29
C LYS A 160 -1.42 15.63 5.19
N THR A 161 -0.99 15.45 3.95
CA THR A 161 -1.92 15.30 2.81
C THR A 161 -2.82 14.09 2.99
N LEU A 162 -2.27 12.94 3.42
CA LEU A 162 -3.05 11.73 3.69
C LEU A 162 -4.03 11.92 4.87
N ALA A 163 -3.61 12.62 5.91
CA ALA A 163 -4.43 12.86 7.09
C ALA A 163 -5.61 13.82 6.82
N GLU A 164 -5.37 14.87 6.06
CA GLU A 164 -6.37 15.90 5.74
C GLU A 164 -7.35 15.46 4.62
N ASN A 165 -6.94 14.52 3.77
CA ASN A 165 -7.72 14.07 2.62
C ASN A 165 -8.17 12.61 2.78
N ARG A 166 -9.02 12.36 3.74
CA ARG A 166 -9.64 11.03 3.99
C ARG A 166 -11.08 11.00 3.46
N PRO A 167 -11.58 9.84 3.02
CA PRO A 167 -10.91 8.54 2.89
C PRO A 167 -9.87 8.52 1.77
N GLY A 168 -8.90 7.59 1.90
CA GLY A 168 -7.83 7.44 0.91
C GLY A 168 -7.35 6.01 0.76
N PHE A 169 -6.72 5.72 -0.38
CA PHE A 169 -6.10 4.43 -0.67
C PHE A 169 -4.58 4.50 -0.62
N ILE A 170 -3.99 3.38 -0.21
CA ILE A 170 -2.65 3.01 -0.66
C ILE A 170 -2.77 1.96 -1.77
N ILE A 171 -2.02 2.16 -2.85
CA ILE A 171 -2.04 1.31 -4.04
C ILE A 171 -0.62 0.83 -4.31
N TRP A 172 -0.44 -0.48 -4.37
CA TRP A 172 0.86 -1.04 -4.69
C TRP A 172 0.81 -2.16 -5.72
N ALA A 173 1.98 -2.47 -6.27
CA ALA A 173 2.19 -3.56 -7.20
C ALA A 173 3.50 -4.29 -6.87
N MET A 174 4.24 -4.72 -7.88
CA MET A 174 5.46 -5.53 -7.70
C MET A 174 6.62 -4.76 -7.05
N GLY A 175 6.61 -3.44 -7.08
CA GLY A 175 7.63 -2.63 -6.42
C GLY A 175 7.68 -2.82 -4.90
N GLN A 176 6.55 -3.10 -4.24
CA GLN A 176 6.52 -3.54 -2.84
C GLN A 176 6.71 -5.05 -2.69
N THR A 177 6.07 -5.82 -3.57
CA THR A 177 5.91 -7.27 -3.41
C THR A 177 7.20 -8.03 -3.64
N GLN A 178 8.07 -7.56 -4.54
CA GLN A 178 9.26 -8.30 -4.98
C GLN A 178 10.54 -7.83 -4.27
N HIS A 179 10.49 -7.76 -2.95
CA HIS A 179 11.64 -7.55 -2.07
C HIS A 179 11.79 -8.73 -1.10
N THR A 180 12.97 -8.96 -0.58
CA THR A 180 13.23 -10.00 0.44
C THR A 180 12.45 -9.77 1.73
N ASN A 181 12.16 -8.52 2.05
CA ASN A 181 11.37 -8.09 3.22
C ASN A 181 9.94 -7.62 2.85
N ALA A 182 9.42 -8.02 1.69
CA ALA A 182 8.15 -7.52 1.15
C ALA A 182 6.95 -7.75 2.08
N ASN A 183 6.92 -8.83 2.84
CA ASN A 183 5.87 -9.04 3.84
C ASN A 183 5.80 -7.89 4.86
N ALA A 184 6.96 -7.43 5.35
CA ALA A 184 7.02 -6.28 6.25
C ALA A 184 6.58 -4.97 5.59
N ILE A 185 6.93 -4.77 4.31
CA ILE A 185 6.51 -3.58 3.54
C ILE A 185 4.99 -3.54 3.41
N VAL A 186 4.39 -4.65 2.99
CA VAL A 186 2.93 -4.77 2.85
C VAL A 186 2.22 -4.53 4.18
N ARG A 187 2.72 -5.13 5.27
CA ARG A 187 2.16 -4.89 6.61
C ARG A 187 2.26 -3.43 7.03
N ALA A 188 3.39 -2.76 6.76
CA ALA A 188 3.55 -1.33 7.06
C ALA A 188 2.54 -0.46 6.27
N SER A 189 2.29 -0.80 5.00
CA SER A 189 1.27 -0.14 4.17
C SER A 189 -0.13 -0.31 4.76
N ASN A 190 -0.45 -1.52 5.21
CA ASN A 190 -1.74 -1.84 5.85
C ASN A 190 -1.90 -1.07 7.17
N ILE A 191 -0.86 -1.04 8.00
CA ILE A 191 -0.83 -0.33 9.29
C ILE A 191 -1.09 1.16 9.07
N LEU A 192 -0.50 1.77 8.04
CA LEU A 192 -0.75 3.16 7.70
C LEU A 192 -2.23 3.43 7.41
N MET A 193 -2.87 2.58 6.61
CA MET A 193 -4.29 2.74 6.28
C MET A 193 -5.21 2.45 7.46
N LEU A 194 -4.84 1.51 8.32
CA LEU A 194 -5.56 1.24 9.58
C LEU A 194 -5.44 2.41 10.56
N ALA A 195 -4.25 3.01 10.69
CA ALA A 195 -4.04 4.17 11.56
C ALA A 195 -4.89 5.38 11.13
N LEU A 196 -5.11 5.55 9.82
CA LEU A 196 -5.95 6.61 9.26
C LEU A 196 -7.46 6.26 9.22
N GLY A 197 -7.85 5.04 9.61
CA GLY A 197 -9.24 4.59 9.59
C GLY A 197 -9.81 4.43 8.18
N ASN A 198 -8.97 4.13 7.18
CA ASN A 198 -9.40 4.07 5.78
C ASN A 198 -9.98 2.72 5.37
N VAL A 199 -9.64 1.61 6.04
CA VAL A 199 -10.09 0.27 5.67
C VAL A 199 -11.55 0.04 6.05
N GLY A 200 -12.33 -0.52 5.12
CA GLY A 200 -13.76 -0.79 5.33
C GLY A 200 -14.68 0.41 5.07
N ARG A 201 -14.19 1.40 4.32
CA ARG A 201 -14.94 2.57 3.87
C ARG A 201 -14.92 2.67 2.34
N SER A 202 -15.98 3.20 1.74
CA SER A 202 -15.95 3.60 0.34
C SER A 202 -14.93 4.74 0.14
N GLY A 203 -14.15 4.65 -0.93
CA GLY A 203 -13.08 5.60 -1.23
C GLY A 203 -11.81 5.44 -0.38
N GLY A 204 -11.71 4.39 0.44
CA GLY A 204 -10.55 4.16 1.28
C GLY A 204 -10.21 2.70 1.51
N GLY A 205 -8.91 2.40 1.59
CA GLY A 205 -8.42 1.06 1.81
C GLY A 205 -7.05 0.78 1.20
N CYS A 206 -6.84 -0.47 0.80
CA CYS A 206 -5.60 -0.96 0.21
C CYS A 206 -5.90 -1.70 -1.09
N ASN A 207 -5.47 -1.15 -2.21
CA ASN A 207 -5.62 -1.77 -3.52
C ASN A 207 -4.32 -2.37 -4.01
N ILE A 208 -4.42 -3.57 -4.57
CA ILE A 208 -3.28 -4.37 -5.02
C ILE A 208 -3.39 -4.55 -6.53
N TYR A 209 -2.48 -3.91 -7.27
CA TYR A 209 -2.43 -3.99 -8.71
C TYR A 209 -1.54 -5.16 -9.13
N ARG A 210 -2.17 -6.32 -9.40
CA ARG A 210 -1.46 -7.55 -9.74
C ARG A 210 -1.02 -7.56 -11.20
N GLY A 211 0.10 -8.26 -11.48
CA GLY A 211 0.73 -8.22 -12.79
C GLY A 211 0.12 -9.15 -13.83
N HIS A 212 -0.36 -10.33 -13.44
CA HIS A 212 -0.93 -11.32 -14.36
C HIS A 212 -2.45 -11.31 -14.38
N ASP A 213 -3.02 -11.60 -15.53
CA ASP A 213 -4.45 -11.66 -15.76
C ASP A 213 -5.09 -12.72 -14.86
N ASN A 214 -6.10 -12.30 -14.09
CA ASN A 214 -6.84 -13.16 -13.17
C ASN A 214 -5.97 -14.07 -12.28
N VAL A 215 -4.81 -13.59 -11.86
CA VAL A 215 -3.89 -14.36 -11.02
C VAL A 215 -4.50 -14.76 -9.68
N GLN A 216 -5.40 -13.94 -9.13
CA GLN A 216 -6.13 -14.27 -7.91
C GLN A 216 -7.08 -15.45 -8.15
N GLY A 217 -7.90 -15.42 -9.19
CA GLY A 217 -8.80 -16.50 -9.52
C GLY A 217 -8.05 -17.81 -9.82
N ALA A 218 -6.91 -17.72 -10.50
CA ALA A 218 -6.06 -18.89 -10.73
C ALA A 218 -5.51 -19.46 -9.40
N THR A 219 -5.15 -18.62 -8.44
CA THR A 219 -4.75 -19.06 -7.09
C THR A 219 -5.92 -19.74 -6.37
N ASP A 220 -7.12 -19.16 -6.45
CA ASP A 220 -8.32 -19.65 -5.75
C ASP A 220 -8.79 -21.02 -6.29
N VAL A 221 -8.53 -21.33 -7.58
CA VAL A 221 -8.85 -22.67 -8.14
C VAL A 221 -7.76 -23.72 -7.90
N GLY A 222 -6.68 -23.38 -7.21
CA GLY A 222 -5.74 -24.31 -6.61
C GLY A 222 -4.70 -24.97 -7.52
N PRO A 223 -4.07 -24.29 -8.50
CA PRO A 223 -2.94 -24.89 -9.21
C PRO A 223 -1.62 -24.84 -8.41
N ASN A 224 -1.66 -24.47 -7.15
CA ASN A 224 -0.52 -24.54 -6.25
C ASN A 224 -0.39 -25.94 -5.64
N PRO A 225 0.83 -26.48 -5.52
CA PRO A 225 1.04 -27.81 -4.91
C PRO A 225 0.57 -27.92 -3.43
N ASP A 226 0.44 -26.80 -2.76
CA ASP A 226 0.12 -26.71 -1.33
C ASP A 226 -1.38 -26.41 -1.07
N SER A 227 -2.21 -26.42 -2.10
CA SER A 227 -3.65 -26.08 -2.00
C SER A 227 -4.56 -27.29 -2.15
#